data_ab1c9e37bd87274772bb402d5ad0763c
#
_entry.id   ab1c9e37bd87274772bb402d5ad0763c
#
_cell.length_a   1.000
_cell.length_b   1.000
_cell.length_c   1.000
_cell.angle_alpha   90.00
_cell.angle_beta   90.00
_cell.angle_gamma   90.00
#
_symmetry.space_group_name_H-M   'P 1'
#
loop_
_entity.id
_entity.type
_entity.pdbx_description
1 polymer ?
#
loop_
_entity_poly.entity_id
_entity_poly.type
_entity_poly.pdbx_seq_one_letter_code
_entity_poly.pdbx_strand_id
1 'polypeptide(L)'
;NNKLKVPMLVLTIGLIFIYESFPRVIFPKGITIRDKYTLFASAPYNYIVLAVAALVCYFLFEKSSYGHNIRALGGGKDIAKAAGLNEPRIMQMGFTIAGFFLGLGAFINISEQGQIMNVASLDSSGLVFNALMGYFLAHFMVRYCPLPVALILGNFTMTMLSNGFVALGWPATMQNVTTGFFLLILLGATANQTRFARWRMDRKRSREINHRLGLETRNPS
;
A
#
# COMPACT_ATOMS: atom_id res chain seq x y z
N ASN A 1 -22.75 -0.51 15.95
CA ASN A 1 -22.69 -1.03 17.33
C ASN A 1 -21.23 -1.20 17.77
N ASN A 2 -20.55 -0.09 18.10
CA ASN A 2 -19.21 -0.12 18.69
C ASN A 2 -19.35 -0.47 20.19
N LYS A 3 -19.57 -1.74 20.50
CA LYS A 3 -19.63 -2.20 21.91
C LYS A 3 -18.25 -2.40 22.54
N LEU A 4 -17.18 -2.48 21.75
CA LEU A 4 -15.80 -2.62 22.23
C LEU A 4 -15.01 -1.37 21.80
N LYS A 5 -14.71 -0.50 22.74
CA LYS A 5 -13.82 0.67 22.56
C LYS A 5 -12.34 0.25 22.62
N VAL A 6 -11.98 -0.83 21.93
CA VAL A 6 -10.58 -1.25 21.85
C VAL A 6 -9.89 -0.45 20.75
N PRO A 7 -8.74 0.17 21.00
CA PRO A 7 -7.96 0.82 19.96
C PRO A 7 -7.67 -0.17 18.83
N MET A 8 -8.01 0.19 17.61
CA MET A 8 -7.92 -0.70 16.45
C MET A 8 -6.49 -1.24 16.25
N LEU A 9 -5.50 -0.42 16.60
CA LEU A 9 -4.09 -0.77 16.53
C LEU A 9 -3.72 -1.93 17.48
N VAL A 10 -4.25 -1.93 18.71
CA VAL A 10 -4.00 -3.00 19.68
C VAL A 10 -4.65 -4.30 19.23
N LEU A 11 -5.87 -4.21 18.68
CA LEU A 11 -6.60 -5.36 18.17
C LEU A 11 -5.86 -6.00 16.97
N THR A 12 -5.35 -5.21 16.04
CA THR A 12 -4.61 -5.73 14.88
C THR A 12 -3.29 -6.38 15.27
N ILE A 13 -2.52 -5.77 16.20
CA ILE A 13 -1.29 -6.38 16.70
C ILE A 13 -1.59 -7.71 17.42
N GLY A 14 -2.61 -7.73 18.27
CA GLY A 14 -3.02 -8.97 18.94
C GLY A 14 -3.41 -10.08 17.97
N LEU A 15 -4.13 -9.75 16.89
CA LEU A 15 -4.47 -10.69 15.83
C LEU A 15 -3.23 -11.21 15.10
N ILE A 16 -2.26 -10.35 14.79
CA ILE A 16 -1.00 -10.78 14.15
C ILE A 16 -0.31 -11.81 15.01
N PHE A 17 -0.15 -11.57 16.32
CA PHE A 17 0.47 -12.55 17.23
C PHE A 17 -0.27 -13.89 17.28
N ILE A 18 -1.61 -13.87 17.28
CA ILE A 18 -2.41 -15.09 17.24
C ILE A 18 -2.17 -15.84 15.92
N TYR A 19 -2.23 -15.17 14.79
CA TYR A 19 -2.04 -15.78 13.47
C TYR A 19 -0.62 -16.28 13.23
N GLU A 20 0.40 -15.63 13.77
CA GLU A 20 1.79 -16.11 13.69
C GLU A 20 2.06 -17.30 14.62
N SER A 21 1.44 -17.30 15.81
CA SER A 21 1.68 -18.35 16.82
C SER A 21 0.91 -19.63 16.51
N PHE A 22 -0.29 -19.52 15.95
CA PHE A 22 -1.17 -20.67 15.72
C PHE A 22 -0.55 -21.74 14.79
N PRO A 23 0.00 -21.41 13.60
CA PRO A 23 0.66 -22.39 12.74
C PRO A 23 1.87 -23.07 13.40
N ARG A 24 2.60 -22.33 14.25
CA ARG A 24 3.76 -22.87 14.98
C ARG A 24 3.39 -23.95 15.97
N VAL A 25 2.25 -23.80 16.65
CA VAL A 25 1.77 -24.82 17.60
C VAL A 25 1.35 -26.11 16.87
N ILE A 26 0.72 -25.96 15.68
CA ILE A 26 0.22 -27.12 14.91
C ILE A 26 1.35 -27.78 14.10
N PHE A 27 2.21 -26.98 13.50
CA PHE A 27 3.29 -27.43 12.60
C PHE A 27 4.65 -26.90 13.04
N PRO A 28 5.26 -27.41 14.11
CA PRO A 28 6.53 -26.88 14.66
C PRO A 28 7.68 -26.87 13.67
N LYS A 29 7.71 -27.82 12.74
CA LYS A 29 8.76 -27.96 11.70
C LYS A 29 8.46 -27.22 10.39
N GLY A 30 7.34 -26.47 10.33
CA GLY A 30 6.84 -25.94 9.07
C GLY A 30 6.20 -27.01 8.20
N ILE A 31 5.76 -26.61 7.01
CA ILE A 31 5.15 -27.50 6.02
C ILE A 31 5.93 -27.36 4.71
N THR A 32 6.45 -28.47 4.18
CA THR A 32 7.03 -28.50 2.83
C THR A 32 5.92 -28.83 1.85
N ILE A 33 5.81 -28.05 0.79
CA ILE A 33 4.80 -28.21 -0.23
C ILE A 33 5.36 -29.13 -1.32
N ARG A 34 4.52 -30.05 -1.79
CA ARG A 34 4.88 -31.00 -2.81
C ARG A 34 5.16 -30.28 -4.14
N ASP A 35 6.18 -30.70 -4.88
CA ASP A 35 6.64 -30.08 -6.15
C ASP A 35 5.54 -29.78 -7.17
N LYS A 36 4.42 -30.52 -7.10
CA LYS A 36 3.27 -30.32 -7.97
C LYS A 36 2.61 -28.92 -7.83
N TYR A 37 2.73 -28.28 -6.68
CA TYR A 37 2.14 -26.97 -6.43
C TYR A 37 3.10 -25.80 -6.66
N THR A 38 4.38 -26.09 -6.86
CA THR A 38 5.40 -25.08 -7.22
C THR A 38 5.31 -24.69 -8.69
N LEU A 39 4.54 -25.42 -9.51
CA LEU A 39 4.30 -25.10 -10.91
C LEU A 39 3.73 -23.69 -11.14
N PHE A 40 2.93 -23.18 -10.21
CA PHE A 40 2.36 -21.85 -10.32
C PHE A 40 3.38 -20.72 -10.09
N ALA A 41 4.51 -21.02 -9.46
CA ALA A 41 5.62 -20.07 -9.30
C ALA A 41 6.58 -20.08 -10.50
N SER A 42 6.53 -21.12 -11.35
CA SER A 42 7.40 -21.23 -12.52
C SER A 42 6.89 -20.35 -13.68
N ALA A 43 7.81 -19.83 -14.46
CA ALA A 43 7.47 -19.21 -15.75
C ALA A 43 6.88 -20.28 -16.69
N PRO A 44 5.79 -20.01 -17.42
CA PRO A 44 5.11 -18.72 -17.61
C PRO A 44 3.92 -18.43 -16.67
N TYR A 45 3.51 -19.38 -15.80
CA TYR A 45 2.27 -19.29 -15.02
C TYR A 45 2.22 -18.09 -14.07
N ASN A 46 3.36 -17.76 -13.45
CA ASN A 46 3.47 -16.61 -12.55
C ASN A 46 3.12 -15.30 -13.26
N TYR A 47 3.63 -15.08 -14.47
CA TYR A 47 3.34 -13.88 -15.26
C TYR A 47 1.87 -13.82 -15.71
N ILE A 48 1.27 -14.96 -16.01
CA ILE A 48 -0.16 -15.03 -16.40
C ILE A 48 -1.03 -14.62 -15.20
N VAL A 49 -0.76 -15.16 -14.02
CA VAL A 49 -1.51 -14.82 -12.80
C VAL A 49 -1.35 -13.33 -12.46
N LEU A 50 -0.13 -12.79 -12.58
CA LEU A 50 0.12 -11.36 -12.36
C LEU A 50 -0.64 -10.50 -13.38
N ALA A 51 -0.62 -10.87 -14.66
CA ALA A 51 -1.34 -10.14 -15.71
C ALA A 51 -2.85 -10.17 -15.48
N VAL A 52 -3.41 -11.32 -15.13
CA VAL A 52 -4.83 -11.47 -14.81
C VAL A 52 -5.20 -10.64 -13.59
N ALA A 53 -4.41 -10.71 -12.52
CA ALA A 53 -4.63 -9.90 -11.32
C ALA A 53 -4.59 -8.38 -11.61
N ALA A 54 -3.61 -7.93 -12.42
CA ALA A 54 -3.50 -6.55 -12.83
C ALA A 54 -4.71 -6.10 -13.68
N LEU A 55 -5.18 -6.98 -14.56
CA LEU A 55 -6.34 -6.73 -15.42
C LEU A 55 -7.64 -6.63 -14.61
N VAL A 56 -7.85 -7.55 -13.67
CA VAL A 56 -8.97 -7.52 -12.74
C VAL A 56 -8.92 -6.24 -11.87
N CYS A 57 -7.75 -5.89 -11.35
CA CYS A 57 -7.55 -4.65 -10.60
C CYS A 57 -7.90 -3.41 -11.44
N TYR A 58 -7.44 -3.36 -12.70
CA TYR A 58 -7.77 -2.28 -13.63
C TYR A 58 -9.27 -2.16 -13.85
N PHE A 59 -9.97 -3.26 -14.14
CA PHE A 59 -11.42 -3.25 -14.32
C PHE A 59 -12.16 -2.81 -13.06
N LEU A 60 -11.76 -3.31 -11.89
CA LEU A 60 -12.40 -2.97 -10.61
C LEU A 60 -12.24 -1.49 -10.26
N PHE A 61 -11.07 -0.91 -10.49
CA PHE A 61 -10.80 0.48 -10.07
C PHE A 61 -11.12 1.51 -11.15
N GLU A 62 -10.97 1.19 -12.45
CA GLU A 62 -11.18 2.17 -13.54
C GLU A 62 -12.57 2.08 -14.19
N LYS A 63 -13.15 0.89 -14.29
CA LYS A 63 -14.38 0.65 -15.04
C LYS A 63 -15.60 0.33 -14.18
N SER A 64 -15.40 -0.10 -12.94
CA SER A 64 -16.49 -0.50 -12.06
C SER A 64 -17.09 0.70 -11.31
N SER A 65 -18.40 0.63 -11.03
CA SER A 65 -19.10 1.56 -10.12
C SER A 65 -18.45 1.60 -8.74
N TYR A 66 -17.84 0.49 -8.31
CA TYR A 66 -17.10 0.43 -7.05
C TYR A 66 -15.89 1.39 -7.05
N GLY A 67 -15.09 1.41 -8.14
CA GLY A 67 -13.95 2.32 -8.27
C GLY A 67 -14.35 3.79 -8.22
N HIS A 68 -15.47 4.15 -8.83
CA HIS A 68 -16.03 5.50 -8.75
C HIS A 68 -16.49 5.85 -7.32
N ASN A 69 -17.18 4.94 -6.66
CA ASN A 69 -17.68 5.14 -5.30
C ASN A 69 -16.54 5.29 -4.27
N ILE A 70 -15.47 4.49 -4.39
CA ILE A 70 -14.34 4.60 -3.47
C ILE A 70 -13.55 5.89 -3.68
N ARG A 71 -13.42 6.38 -4.93
CA ARG A 71 -12.80 7.68 -5.23
C ARG A 71 -13.64 8.82 -4.67
N ALA A 72 -14.97 8.75 -4.80
CA ALA A 72 -15.88 9.73 -4.22
C ALA A 72 -15.77 9.77 -2.68
N LEU A 73 -15.67 8.60 -2.03
CA LEU A 73 -15.46 8.50 -0.59
C LEU A 73 -14.10 9.08 -0.17
N GLY A 74 -13.05 8.88 -0.97
CA GLY A 74 -11.71 9.45 -0.75
C GLY A 74 -11.67 10.97 -0.89
N GLY A 75 -12.58 11.56 -1.67
CA GLY A 75 -12.71 13.01 -1.83
C GLY A 75 -13.33 13.74 -0.63
N GLY A 76 -14.04 13.02 0.26
CA GLY A 76 -14.62 13.56 1.49
C GLY A 76 -15.85 12.75 1.94
N LYS A 77 -15.83 12.35 3.19
CA LYS A 77 -16.92 11.52 3.77
C LYS A 77 -18.27 12.24 3.76
N ASP A 78 -18.27 13.54 4.01
CA ASP A 78 -19.51 14.33 4.05
C ASP A 78 -20.12 14.52 2.67
N ILE A 79 -19.27 14.70 1.66
CA ILE A 79 -19.70 14.79 0.25
C ILE A 79 -20.26 13.44 -0.22
N ALA A 80 -19.60 12.34 0.13
CA ALA A 80 -20.05 10.99 -0.22
C ALA A 80 -21.42 10.66 0.43
N LYS A 81 -21.62 11.04 1.68
CA LYS A 81 -22.91 10.89 2.38
C LYS A 81 -24.01 11.73 1.75
N ALA A 82 -23.73 12.99 1.39
CA ALA A 82 -24.67 13.86 0.70
C ALA A 82 -25.08 13.29 -0.68
N ALA A 83 -24.16 12.59 -1.35
CA ALA A 83 -24.45 11.84 -2.60
C ALA A 83 -25.17 10.50 -2.39
N GLY A 84 -25.61 10.17 -1.16
CA GLY A 84 -26.34 8.93 -0.86
C GLY A 84 -25.49 7.66 -0.82
N LEU A 85 -24.16 7.77 -0.79
CA LEU A 85 -23.25 6.64 -0.75
C LEU A 85 -23.22 5.99 0.63
N ASN A 86 -23.37 4.67 0.67
CA ASN A 86 -23.31 3.89 1.90
C ASN A 86 -21.87 3.54 2.25
N GLU A 87 -21.22 4.38 3.08
CA GLU A 87 -19.82 4.23 3.54
C GLU A 87 -19.53 2.80 4.04
N PRO A 88 -20.29 2.18 4.97
CA PRO A 88 -19.97 0.85 5.48
C PRO A 88 -20.01 -0.24 4.39
N ARG A 89 -20.89 -0.16 3.42
CA ARG A 89 -20.94 -1.13 2.31
C ARG A 89 -19.71 -1.02 1.41
N ILE A 90 -19.32 0.20 1.07
CA ILE A 90 -18.13 0.44 0.23
C ILE A 90 -16.88 -0.07 0.95
N MET A 91 -16.75 0.17 2.25
CA MET A 91 -15.65 -0.34 3.06
C MET A 91 -15.64 -1.87 3.13
N GLN A 92 -16.78 -2.51 3.36
CA GLN A 92 -16.87 -3.98 3.39
C GLN A 92 -16.46 -4.60 2.05
N MET A 93 -16.94 -4.07 0.93
CA MET A 93 -16.51 -4.53 -0.40
C MET A 93 -14.99 -4.35 -0.59
N GLY A 94 -14.42 -3.22 -0.11
CA GLY A 94 -12.99 -2.98 -0.15
C GLY A 94 -12.20 -4.03 0.58
N PHE A 95 -12.58 -4.35 1.80
CA PHE A 95 -11.93 -5.41 2.59
C PHE A 95 -12.06 -6.78 1.94
N THR A 96 -13.20 -7.10 1.34
CA THR A 96 -13.40 -8.38 0.65
C THR A 96 -12.49 -8.49 -0.57
N ILE A 97 -12.43 -7.45 -1.39
CA ILE A 97 -11.55 -7.40 -2.57
C ILE A 97 -10.08 -7.48 -2.15
N ALA A 98 -9.68 -6.71 -1.12
CA ALA A 98 -8.33 -6.74 -0.58
C ALA A 98 -7.97 -8.13 -0.05
N GLY A 99 -8.87 -8.80 0.69
CA GLY A 99 -8.68 -10.16 1.17
C GLY A 99 -8.49 -11.17 0.05
N PHE A 100 -9.22 -11.04 -1.05
CA PHE A 100 -9.05 -11.88 -2.23
C PHE A 100 -7.66 -11.72 -2.85
N PHE A 101 -7.20 -10.48 -3.08
CA PHE A 101 -5.87 -10.23 -3.64
C PHE A 101 -4.75 -10.65 -2.70
N LEU A 102 -4.91 -10.46 -1.38
CA LEU A 102 -3.95 -10.93 -0.38
C LEU A 102 -3.86 -12.46 -0.37
N GLY A 103 -4.99 -13.16 -0.45
CA GLY A 103 -5.02 -14.62 -0.54
C GLY A 103 -4.32 -15.14 -1.80
N LEU A 104 -4.54 -14.48 -2.94
CA LEU A 104 -3.88 -14.82 -4.20
C LEU A 104 -2.37 -14.56 -4.13
N GLY A 105 -1.95 -13.43 -3.53
CA GLY A 105 -0.55 -13.11 -3.30
C GLY A 105 0.13 -14.10 -2.34
N ALA A 106 -0.54 -14.50 -1.26
CA ALA A 106 -0.06 -15.51 -0.33
C ALA A 106 0.12 -16.88 -1.04
N PHE A 107 -0.83 -17.26 -1.87
CA PHE A 107 -0.75 -18.51 -2.64
C PHE A 107 0.48 -18.53 -3.57
N ILE A 108 0.73 -17.45 -4.30
CA ILE A 108 1.91 -17.33 -5.18
C ILE A 108 3.19 -17.37 -4.35
N ASN A 109 3.26 -16.61 -3.25
CA ASN A 109 4.43 -16.56 -2.38
C ASN A 109 4.77 -17.94 -1.79
N ILE A 110 3.76 -18.68 -1.33
CA ILE A 110 3.92 -20.04 -0.83
C ILE A 110 4.39 -20.99 -1.93
N SER A 111 3.86 -20.86 -3.15
CA SER A 111 4.27 -21.65 -4.29
C SER A 111 5.72 -21.38 -4.71
N GLU A 112 6.17 -20.13 -4.58
CA GLU A 112 7.55 -19.73 -4.88
C GLU A 112 8.55 -20.25 -3.85
N GLN A 113 8.21 -20.17 -2.58
CA GLN A 113 9.10 -20.64 -1.50
C GLN A 113 9.12 -22.17 -1.38
N GLY A 114 8.10 -22.87 -1.84
CA GLY A 114 7.97 -24.33 -1.75
C GLY A 114 7.82 -24.86 -0.32
N GLN A 115 7.82 -23.97 0.66
CA GLN A 115 7.71 -24.31 2.08
C GLN A 115 7.06 -23.16 2.86
N ILE A 116 6.28 -23.53 3.85
CA ILE A 116 5.74 -22.59 4.83
C ILE A 116 6.62 -22.67 6.07
N MET A 117 7.48 -21.68 6.24
CA MET A 117 8.30 -21.55 7.44
C MET A 117 7.53 -20.86 8.56
N ASN A 118 7.77 -21.27 9.78
CA ASN A 118 7.21 -20.61 10.95
C ASN A 118 7.94 -19.29 11.21
N VAL A 119 7.24 -18.21 10.99
CA VAL A 119 7.70 -16.85 11.25
C VAL A 119 7.48 -16.51 12.73
N ALA A 120 8.32 -15.73 13.33
CA ALA A 120 8.26 -15.39 14.75
C ALA A 120 8.41 -13.90 14.99
N SER A 121 7.77 -13.42 16.07
CA SER A 121 8.09 -12.12 16.66
C SER A 121 7.89 -10.93 15.71
N LEU A 122 6.74 -10.87 15.03
CA LEU A 122 6.38 -9.80 14.08
C LEU A 122 7.26 -9.73 12.82
N ASP A 123 7.95 -10.80 12.48
CA ASP A 123 8.81 -10.84 11.28
C ASP A 123 7.99 -10.70 9.99
N SER A 124 6.73 -11.16 9.99
CA SER A 124 5.76 -10.92 8.92
C SER A 124 5.49 -9.43 8.66
N SER A 125 5.75 -8.56 9.64
CA SER A 125 5.59 -7.12 9.49
C SER A 125 6.50 -6.52 8.42
N GLY A 126 7.67 -7.12 8.17
CA GLY A 126 8.59 -6.71 7.11
C GLY A 126 7.95 -6.75 5.72
N LEU A 127 7.14 -7.78 5.45
CA LEU A 127 6.40 -7.90 4.18
C LEU A 127 5.38 -6.77 4.01
N VAL A 128 4.70 -6.40 5.10
CA VAL A 128 3.72 -5.30 5.10
C VAL A 128 4.42 -3.96 4.83
N PHE A 129 5.56 -3.72 5.47
CA PHE A 129 6.32 -2.47 5.26
C PHE A 129 6.83 -2.34 3.83
N ASN A 130 7.33 -3.42 3.22
CA ASN A 130 7.73 -3.41 1.81
C ASN A 130 6.56 -3.07 0.88
N ALA A 131 5.39 -3.68 1.09
CA ALA A 131 4.19 -3.39 0.31
C ALA A 131 3.71 -1.94 0.50
N LEU A 132 3.75 -1.42 1.73
CA LEU A 132 3.40 -0.02 2.04
C LEU A 132 4.33 0.96 1.33
N MET A 133 5.63 0.69 1.29
CA MET A 133 6.57 1.56 0.57
C MET A 133 6.27 1.59 -0.92
N GLY A 134 6.03 0.42 -1.53
CA GLY A 134 5.59 0.33 -2.92
C GLY A 134 4.31 1.14 -3.17
N TYR A 135 3.34 1.06 -2.26
CA TYR A 135 2.11 1.84 -2.32
C TYR A 135 2.36 3.36 -2.21
N PHE A 136 3.18 3.82 -1.26
CA PHE A 136 3.48 5.25 -1.12
C PHE A 136 4.20 5.78 -2.36
N LEU A 137 5.13 5.01 -2.93
CA LEU A 137 5.80 5.38 -4.17
C LEU A 137 4.79 5.45 -5.34
N ALA A 138 3.90 4.46 -5.44
CA ALA A 138 2.83 4.44 -6.42
C ALA A 138 1.91 5.67 -6.28
N HIS A 139 1.62 6.10 -5.05
CA HIS A 139 0.76 7.25 -4.79
C HIS A 139 1.29 8.55 -5.44
N PHE A 140 2.60 8.73 -5.53
CA PHE A 140 3.19 9.85 -6.28
C PHE A 140 3.00 9.69 -7.79
N MET A 141 2.95 8.45 -8.29
CA MET A 141 2.83 8.14 -9.71
C MET A 141 1.38 8.13 -10.22
N VAL A 142 0.38 7.97 -9.35
CA VAL A 142 -1.06 7.97 -9.72
C VAL A 142 -1.47 9.23 -10.46
N ARG A 143 -0.75 10.34 -10.28
CA ARG A 143 -1.00 11.57 -11.02
C ARG A 143 -0.74 11.44 -12.53
N TYR A 144 0.14 10.53 -12.95
CA TYR A 144 0.60 10.35 -14.32
C TYR A 144 0.11 9.05 -14.96
N CYS A 145 -0.20 8.04 -14.15
CA CYS A 145 -0.56 6.70 -14.59
C CYS A 145 -1.81 6.21 -13.86
N PRO A 146 -2.61 5.30 -14.46
CA PRO A 146 -3.71 4.63 -13.76
C PRO A 146 -3.18 3.84 -12.55
N LEU A 147 -4.00 3.76 -11.49
CA LEU A 147 -3.63 3.17 -10.21
C LEU A 147 -2.94 1.80 -10.31
N PRO A 148 -3.43 0.82 -11.09
CA PRO A 148 -2.78 -0.49 -11.17
C PRO A 148 -1.36 -0.43 -11.74
N VAL A 149 -1.15 0.40 -12.77
CA VAL A 149 0.19 0.58 -13.36
C VAL A 149 1.13 1.27 -12.38
N ALA A 150 0.64 2.29 -11.68
CA ALA A 150 1.43 2.98 -10.65
C ALA A 150 1.84 2.03 -9.52
N LEU A 151 0.97 1.11 -9.09
CA LEU A 151 1.27 0.10 -8.07
C LEU A 151 2.34 -0.88 -8.54
N ILE A 152 2.26 -1.36 -9.79
CA ILE A 152 3.27 -2.27 -10.36
C ILE A 152 4.63 -1.56 -10.42
N LEU A 153 4.68 -0.33 -10.95
CA LEU A 153 5.92 0.44 -11.05
C LEU A 153 6.50 0.79 -9.68
N GLY A 154 5.66 1.16 -8.71
CA GLY A 154 6.08 1.45 -7.34
C GLY A 154 6.72 0.24 -6.66
N ASN A 155 6.07 -0.91 -6.72
CA ASN A 155 6.62 -2.16 -6.16
C ASN A 155 7.87 -2.62 -6.92
N PHE A 156 7.89 -2.50 -8.25
CA PHE A 156 9.07 -2.83 -9.05
C PHE A 156 10.28 -1.98 -8.63
N THR A 157 10.09 -0.67 -8.46
CA THR A 157 11.16 0.24 -7.99
C THR A 157 11.66 -0.16 -6.62
N MET A 158 10.78 -0.52 -5.68
CA MET A 158 11.18 -0.97 -4.34
C MET A 158 11.93 -2.30 -4.38
N THR A 159 11.50 -3.24 -5.22
CA THR A 159 12.20 -4.51 -5.40
C THR A 159 13.59 -4.30 -6.00
N MET A 160 13.72 -3.41 -7.00
CA MET A 160 15.02 -3.04 -7.58
C MET A 160 15.94 -2.40 -6.53
N LEU A 161 15.40 -1.54 -5.67
CA LEU A 161 16.16 -0.93 -4.58
C LEU A 161 16.66 -2.00 -3.59
N SER A 162 15.78 -2.90 -3.16
CA SER A 162 16.13 -4.00 -2.25
C SER A 162 17.18 -4.92 -2.85
N ASN A 163 17.04 -5.31 -4.11
CA ASN A 163 18.02 -6.12 -4.83
C ASN A 163 19.36 -5.39 -5.01
N GLY A 164 19.32 -4.07 -5.21
CA GLY A 164 20.51 -3.23 -5.25
C GLY A 164 21.31 -3.29 -3.94
N PHE A 165 20.65 -3.26 -2.78
CA PHE A 165 21.33 -3.42 -1.48
C PHE A 165 21.95 -4.80 -1.31
N VAL A 166 21.26 -5.86 -1.76
CA VAL A 166 21.83 -7.21 -1.77
C VAL A 166 23.07 -7.27 -2.66
N ALA A 167 23.02 -6.68 -3.86
CA ALA A 167 24.13 -6.65 -4.80
C ALA A 167 25.37 -5.87 -4.25
N LEU A 168 25.12 -4.87 -3.40
CA LEU A 168 26.18 -4.13 -2.68
C LEU A 168 26.75 -4.92 -1.48
N GLY A 169 26.25 -6.12 -1.20
CA GLY A 169 26.69 -6.95 -0.09
C GLY A 169 26.24 -6.43 1.30
N TRP A 170 25.24 -5.58 1.36
CA TRP A 170 24.76 -5.06 2.63
C TRP A 170 24.04 -6.15 3.44
N PRO A 171 24.36 -6.29 4.74
CA PRO A 171 23.68 -7.23 5.59
C PRO A 171 22.19 -6.87 5.72
N ALA A 172 21.34 -7.89 5.92
CA ALA A 172 19.88 -7.72 6.04
C ALA A 172 19.46 -6.67 7.08
N THR A 173 20.22 -6.54 8.15
CA THR A 173 19.98 -5.53 9.20
C THR A 173 20.10 -4.10 8.65
N MET A 174 21.13 -3.83 7.83
CA MET A 174 21.30 -2.52 7.19
C MET A 174 20.21 -2.23 6.15
N GLN A 175 19.77 -3.25 5.42
CA GLN A 175 18.63 -3.13 4.49
C GLN A 175 17.37 -2.72 5.24
N ASN A 176 17.08 -3.35 6.39
CA ASN A 176 15.90 -3.01 7.19
C ASN A 176 15.95 -1.57 7.74
N VAL A 177 17.13 -1.11 8.20
CA VAL A 177 17.31 0.27 8.67
C VAL A 177 17.08 1.27 7.54
N THR A 178 17.68 1.02 6.37
CA THR A 178 17.52 1.90 5.20
C THR A 178 16.08 1.92 4.71
N THR A 179 15.43 0.78 4.68
CA THR A 179 14.02 0.61 4.33
C THR A 179 13.12 1.39 5.28
N GLY A 180 13.36 1.29 6.59
CA GLY A 180 12.63 2.05 7.60
C GLY A 180 12.82 3.57 7.47
N PHE A 181 14.05 4.01 7.20
CA PHE A 181 14.36 5.42 6.97
C PHE A 181 13.68 5.95 5.71
N PHE A 182 13.69 5.18 4.63
CA PHE A 182 13.01 5.52 3.39
C PHE A 182 11.49 5.61 3.58
N LEU A 183 10.91 4.69 4.36
CA LEU A 183 9.49 4.73 4.73
C LEU A 183 9.15 6.03 5.48
N LEU A 184 9.97 6.43 6.45
CA LEU A 184 9.77 7.68 7.19
C LEU A 184 9.79 8.91 6.27
N ILE A 185 10.73 8.95 5.32
CA ILE A 185 10.80 10.03 4.32
C ILE A 185 9.53 10.05 3.46
N LEU A 186 9.12 8.90 2.91
CA LEU A 186 7.93 8.81 2.07
C LEU A 186 6.66 9.17 2.84
N LEU A 187 6.53 8.69 4.07
CA LEU A 187 5.40 9.01 4.94
C LEU A 187 5.36 10.51 5.26
N GLY A 188 6.51 11.08 5.62
CA GLY A 188 6.65 12.51 5.86
C GLY A 188 6.33 13.36 4.62
N ALA A 189 6.79 12.94 3.46
CA ALA A 189 6.49 13.59 2.19
C ALA A 189 4.97 13.51 1.87
N THR A 190 4.37 12.34 2.04
CA THR A 190 2.94 12.12 1.78
C THR A 190 2.06 12.91 2.76
N ALA A 191 2.38 12.89 4.05
CA ALA A 191 1.66 13.64 5.07
C ALA A 191 1.76 15.16 4.87
N ASN A 192 2.87 15.63 4.33
CA ASN A 192 3.13 17.06 4.11
C ASN A 192 2.63 17.57 2.75
N GLN A 193 2.26 16.69 1.80
CA GLN A 193 1.79 17.10 0.47
C GLN A 193 0.60 18.07 0.55
N THR A 194 -0.37 17.82 1.42
CA THR A 194 -1.54 18.68 1.61
C THR A 194 -1.18 20.03 2.22
N ARG A 195 -0.20 20.07 3.13
CA ARG A 195 0.30 21.32 3.73
C ARG A 195 1.08 22.14 2.71
N PHE A 196 1.95 21.50 1.92
CA PHE A 196 2.70 22.15 0.86
C PHE A 196 1.80 22.67 -0.26
N ALA A 197 0.77 21.92 -0.64
CA ALA A 197 -0.21 22.35 -1.63
C ALA A 197 -0.99 23.58 -1.14
N ARG A 198 -1.46 23.58 0.11
CA ARG A 198 -2.15 24.74 0.72
C ARG A 198 -1.23 25.95 0.81
N TRP A 199 -0.03 25.79 1.29
CA TRP A 199 0.95 26.87 1.38
C TRP A 199 1.32 27.47 0.02
N ARG A 200 1.42 26.64 -1.04
CA ARG A 200 1.60 27.13 -2.43
C ARG A 200 0.38 27.90 -2.93
N MET A 201 -0.83 27.45 -2.63
CA MET A 201 -2.06 28.14 -3.00
C MET A 201 -2.18 29.48 -2.26
N ASP A 202 -1.89 29.51 -0.97
CA ASP A 202 -1.93 30.71 -0.15
C ASP A 202 -0.90 31.75 -0.65
N ARG A 203 0.32 31.31 -0.99
CA ARG A 203 1.32 32.20 -1.61
C ARG A 203 0.89 32.76 -2.98
N LYS A 204 0.26 31.94 -3.81
CA LYS A 204 -0.28 32.43 -5.09
C LYS A 204 -1.40 33.43 -4.87
N ARG A 205 -2.30 33.14 -3.95
CA ARG A 205 -3.43 33.99 -3.61
C ARG A 205 -2.97 35.32 -3.01
N SER A 206 -1.97 35.29 -2.13
CA SER A 206 -1.36 36.51 -1.57
C SER A 206 -0.69 37.37 -2.65
N ARG A 207 0.00 36.74 -3.62
CA ARG A 207 0.58 37.48 -4.75
C ARG A 207 -0.48 38.11 -5.67
N GLU A 208 -1.54 37.38 -5.96
CA GLU A 208 -2.66 37.91 -6.75
C GLU A 208 -3.38 39.07 -6.04
N ILE A 209 -3.57 38.95 -4.74
CA ILE A 209 -4.16 40.01 -3.90
C ILE A 209 -3.25 41.25 -3.89
N ASN A 210 -1.93 41.05 -3.64
CA ASN A 210 -0.97 42.16 -3.66
C ASN A 210 -0.88 42.83 -5.03
N HIS A 211 -0.92 42.05 -6.11
CA HIS A 211 -0.94 42.58 -7.47
C HIS A 211 -2.23 43.40 -7.77
N ARG A 212 -3.40 42.89 -7.31
CA ARG A 212 -4.68 43.62 -7.48
C ARG A 212 -4.76 44.89 -6.63
N LEU A 213 -4.11 44.89 -5.47
CA LEU A 213 -4.09 46.05 -4.56
C LEU A 213 -2.98 47.07 -4.87
N GLY A 214 -2.16 46.84 -5.90
CA GLY A 214 -1.06 47.71 -6.26
C GLY A 214 0.03 47.85 -5.19
N LEU A 215 0.12 46.91 -4.30
CA LEU A 215 1.09 46.90 -3.16
C LEU A 215 2.48 46.43 -3.58
N GLU A 216 2.67 46.01 -4.83
CA GLU A 216 3.94 45.45 -5.32
C GLU A 216 4.98 46.49 -5.71
N THR A 217 4.65 47.78 -5.66
CA THR A 217 5.55 48.89 -6.07
C THR A 217 6.30 49.53 -4.88
N ARG A 218 6.24 49.00 -3.69
CA ARG A 218 6.98 49.55 -2.55
C ARG A 218 8.04 48.58 -2.08
N ASN A 219 9.13 48.47 -2.82
CA ASN A 219 10.37 47.88 -2.35
C ASN A 219 11.12 49.02 -1.62
N PRO A 220 11.42 48.93 -0.32
CA PRO A 220 12.31 49.91 0.31
C PRO A 220 13.73 49.58 -0.10
N SER A 221 14.37 50.50 -0.76
CA SER A 221 15.81 50.61 -0.99
C SER A 221 16.61 50.55 0.32
#